data_9c128acde096e99216e57e96ab2b83b2
#
_entry.id   9c128acde096e99216e57e96ab2b83b2
#
_cell.length_a   1.000
_cell.length_b   1.000
_cell.length_c   1.000
_cell.angle_alpha   90.00
_cell.angle_beta   90.00
_cell.angle_gamma   90.00
#
_symmetry.space_group_name_H-M   'P 1'
#
loop_
_entity.id
_entity.type
_entity.pdbx_description
1 polymer ?
#
loop_
_entity_poly.entity_id
_entity_poly.type
_entity_poly.pdbx_seq_one_letter_code
_entity_poly.pdbx_strand_id
1 'polypeptide(L)'
;MWSLLPGAALIAGCGSQSKDKTSEHSPQKPNVVYLIADDLGIGDLSCYGATKVSTPNIDRLAGQGMQFTNAYATSSTSTPSRFGLLTGMYPWRQKNTGIAPGNSELIIDTACVTMADMFKEEG
;
A
#
# COMPACT_ATOMS: atom_id res chain seq x y z
N MET A 1 34.11 -53.64 -52.39
CA MET A 1 32.90 -54.24 -53.07
C MET A 1 31.68 -53.55 -52.49
N TRP A 2 31.04 -52.74 -53.31
CA TRP A 2 29.65 -52.28 -53.33
C TRP A 2 29.08 -51.59 -52.05
N SER A 3 28.87 -50.28 -52.04
CA SER A 3 27.86 -49.48 -52.78
C SER A 3 26.46 -49.75 -52.25
N LEU A 4 25.89 -48.73 -51.62
CA LEU A 4 24.61 -48.12 -51.99
C LEU A 4 24.12 -47.15 -50.90
N LEU A 5 24.12 -45.90 -51.24
CA LEU A 5 23.23 -44.89 -50.64
C LEU A 5 21.80 -45.11 -51.12
N PRO A 6 20.77 -44.76 -50.34
CA PRO A 6 19.87 -43.73 -50.83
C PRO A 6 19.31 -42.80 -49.80
N GLY A 7 19.14 -41.64 -50.21
CA GLY A 7 17.86 -40.95 -50.29
C GLY A 7 17.56 -40.01 -49.12
N ALA A 8 18.01 -38.79 -49.21
CA ALA A 8 17.52 -37.68 -48.42
C ALA A 8 16.07 -37.34 -48.80
N ALA A 9 15.15 -37.47 -47.86
CA ALA A 9 13.81 -36.86 -47.94
C ALA A 9 13.76 -35.61 -47.05
N LEU A 10 13.82 -34.46 -47.70
CA LEU A 10 13.54 -33.15 -47.05
C LEU A 10 12.03 -33.03 -46.87
N ILE A 11 11.56 -33.12 -45.63
CA ILE A 11 10.20 -32.75 -45.28
C ILE A 11 10.27 -31.32 -44.78
N ALA A 12 9.87 -30.34 -45.62
CA ALA A 12 9.63 -28.99 -45.22
C ALA A 12 8.33 -28.93 -44.42
N GLY A 13 8.44 -28.95 -43.09
CA GLY A 13 7.32 -28.67 -42.20
C GLY A 13 7.13 -27.17 -42.08
N CYS A 14 6.08 -26.62 -42.72
CA CYS A 14 5.57 -25.30 -42.43
C CYS A 14 5.03 -25.26 -40.99
N GLY A 15 5.87 -24.92 -40.03
CA GLY A 15 5.45 -24.59 -38.69
C GLY A 15 4.78 -23.23 -38.69
N SER A 16 3.45 -23.22 -38.64
CA SER A 16 2.66 -22.03 -38.36
C SER A 16 3.00 -21.57 -36.92
N GLN A 17 3.85 -20.56 -36.77
CA GLN A 17 4.04 -19.90 -35.49
C GLN A 17 2.77 -19.12 -35.20
N SER A 18 1.90 -19.66 -34.38
CA SER A 18 0.90 -18.90 -33.65
C SER A 18 1.66 -17.90 -32.76
N LYS A 19 1.61 -16.62 -33.12
CA LYS A 19 2.00 -15.52 -32.22
C LYS A 19 1.04 -15.55 -31.04
N ASP A 20 1.47 -16.18 -29.98
CA ASP A 20 0.87 -16.00 -28.66
C ASP A 20 0.97 -14.50 -28.35
N LYS A 21 -0.15 -13.82 -28.46
CA LYS A 21 -0.30 -12.47 -27.91
C LYS A 21 -0.28 -12.63 -26.40
N THR A 22 0.91 -12.63 -25.83
CA THR A 22 1.07 -12.36 -24.41
C THR A 22 0.47 -10.97 -24.20
N SER A 23 -0.75 -10.92 -23.70
CA SER A 23 -1.34 -9.67 -23.25
C SER A 23 -0.42 -9.15 -22.14
N GLU A 24 0.34 -8.11 -22.42
CA GLU A 24 1.02 -7.35 -21.38
C GLU A 24 -0.07 -6.83 -20.45
N HIS A 25 -0.32 -7.59 -19.41
CA HIS A 25 -1.18 -7.15 -18.32
C HIS A 25 -0.38 -6.09 -17.57
N SER A 26 -0.56 -4.83 -17.95
CA SER A 26 -0.07 -3.70 -17.16
C SER A 26 -0.58 -3.91 -15.74
N PRO A 27 0.29 -3.95 -14.72
CA PRO A 27 -0.15 -4.18 -13.35
C PRO A 27 -1.16 -3.08 -12.98
N GLN A 28 -2.39 -3.50 -12.74
CA GLN A 28 -3.45 -2.58 -12.34
C GLN A 28 -3.07 -2.00 -10.97
N LYS A 29 -3.04 -0.68 -10.86
CA LYS A 29 -2.75 0.01 -9.59
C LYS A 29 -3.80 -0.35 -8.55
N PRO A 30 -3.42 -0.69 -7.32
CA PRO A 30 -4.37 -1.07 -6.29
C PRO A 30 -5.17 0.15 -5.78
N ASN A 31 -6.42 -0.08 -5.40
CA ASN A 31 -7.14 0.89 -4.58
C ASN A 31 -6.61 0.84 -3.14
N VAL A 32 -6.40 2.00 -2.54
CA VAL A 32 -5.91 2.12 -1.16
C VAL A 32 -6.99 2.76 -0.30
N VAL A 33 -7.37 2.08 0.78
CA VAL A 33 -8.26 2.63 1.81
C VAL A 33 -7.46 2.77 3.09
N TYR A 34 -7.35 3.99 3.60
CA TYR A 34 -6.64 4.31 4.82
C TYR A 34 -7.64 4.60 5.95
N LEU A 35 -7.65 3.74 6.98
CA LEU A 35 -8.53 3.86 8.14
C LEU A 35 -7.72 4.32 9.35
N ILE A 36 -8.08 5.46 9.93
CA ILE A 36 -7.46 6.00 11.14
C ILE A 36 -8.50 5.98 12.25
N ALA A 37 -8.16 5.36 13.36
CA ALA A 37 -8.93 5.47 14.59
C ALA A 37 -8.29 6.52 15.49
N ASP A 38 -9.11 7.43 16.02
CA ASP A 38 -8.70 8.42 17.00
C ASP A 38 -8.91 7.86 18.42
N ASP A 39 -7.95 8.09 19.30
CA ASP A 39 -7.96 7.63 20.70
C ASP A 39 -8.12 6.11 20.90
N LEU A 40 -7.77 5.29 19.91
CA LEU A 40 -7.81 3.84 20.02
C LEU A 40 -6.46 3.30 20.52
N GLY A 41 -6.47 2.66 21.67
CA GLY A 41 -5.31 2.00 22.25
C GLY A 41 -5.07 0.60 21.65
N ILE A 42 -3.83 0.13 21.69
CA ILE A 42 -3.49 -1.23 21.26
C ILE A 42 -4.25 -2.30 22.05
N GLY A 43 -4.56 -2.02 23.33
CA GLY A 43 -5.33 -2.91 24.22
C GLY A 43 -6.84 -2.91 23.96
N ASP A 44 -7.34 -2.14 23.01
CA ASP A 44 -8.77 -2.04 22.67
C ASP A 44 -9.19 -2.96 21.52
N LEU A 45 -8.22 -3.65 20.90
CA LEU A 45 -8.46 -4.56 19.79
C LEU A 45 -8.21 -6.02 20.21
N SER A 46 -9.14 -6.92 19.90
CA SER A 46 -8.99 -8.33 20.26
C SER A 46 -7.81 -9.01 19.56
N CYS A 47 -7.47 -8.62 18.34
CA CYS A 47 -6.26 -9.09 17.64
C CYS A 47 -4.94 -8.68 18.33
N TYR A 48 -4.97 -7.70 19.22
CA TYR A 48 -3.84 -7.32 20.09
C TYR A 48 -4.03 -7.74 21.56
N GLY A 49 -5.01 -8.59 21.85
CA GLY A 49 -5.20 -9.18 23.16
C GLY A 49 -6.24 -8.52 24.05
N ALA A 50 -7.08 -7.64 23.54
CA ALA A 50 -8.22 -7.12 24.29
C ALA A 50 -9.15 -8.26 24.73
N THR A 51 -9.53 -8.28 26.02
CA THR A 51 -10.40 -9.31 26.59
C THR A 51 -11.81 -8.80 26.90
N LYS A 52 -11.99 -7.48 27.02
CA LYS A 52 -13.25 -6.84 27.39
C LYS A 52 -14.06 -6.38 26.19
N VAL A 53 -13.42 -6.25 25.02
CA VAL A 53 -14.02 -5.80 23.77
C VAL A 53 -13.71 -6.84 22.70
N SER A 54 -14.69 -7.16 21.87
CA SER A 54 -14.53 -8.06 20.72
C SER A 54 -14.57 -7.27 19.44
N THR A 55 -13.55 -7.41 18.59
CA THR A 55 -13.41 -6.69 17.31
C THR A 55 -13.28 -7.66 16.13
N PRO A 56 -14.27 -8.54 15.87
CA PRO A 56 -14.13 -9.68 14.96
C PRO A 56 -13.85 -9.28 13.52
N ASN A 57 -14.31 -8.12 13.06
CA ASN A 57 -14.04 -7.63 11.72
C ASN A 57 -12.60 -7.14 11.55
N ILE A 58 -12.05 -6.49 12.58
CA ILE A 58 -10.65 -6.07 12.60
C ILE A 58 -9.75 -7.29 12.75
N ASP A 59 -10.12 -8.26 13.58
CA ASP A 59 -9.39 -9.52 13.76
C ASP A 59 -9.31 -10.32 12.45
N ARG A 60 -10.41 -10.34 11.68
CA ARG A 60 -10.41 -10.96 10.35
C ARG A 60 -9.45 -10.24 9.39
N LEU A 61 -9.45 -8.90 9.39
CA LEU A 61 -8.54 -8.10 8.58
C LEU A 61 -7.08 -8.35 8.98
N ALA A 62 -6.79 -8.37 10.27
CA ALA A 62 -5.47 -8.69 10.81
C ALA A 62 -4.99 -10.09 10.41
N GLY A 63 -5.89 -11.09 10.43
CA GLY A 63 -5.58 -12.46 10.02
C GLY A 63 -5.37 -12.66 8.51
N GLN A 64 -5.88 -11.74 7.69
CA GLN A 64 -5.73 -11.76 6.23
C GLN A 64 -4.57 -10.91 5.73
N GLY A 65 -4.02 -10.06 6.59
CA GLY A 65 -2.99 -9.10 6.25
C GLY A 65 -1.74 -9.20 7.11
N MET A 66 -1.12 -8.05 7.32
CA MET A 66 0.06 -7.91 8.17
C MET A 66 -0.30 -7.14 9.42
N GLN A 67 0.15 -7.65 10.56
CA GLN A 67 -0.01 -7.04 11.86
C GLN A 67 1.33 -6.52 12.37
N PHE A 68 1.39 -5.24 12.72
CA PHE A 68 2.61 -4.64 13.25
C PHE A 68 2.60 -4.70 14.78
N THR A 69 3.63 -5.29 15.36
CA THR A 69 3.81 -5.37 16.82
C THR A 69 4.49 -4.13 17.40
N ASN A 70 5.23 -3.39 16.56
CA ASN A 70 5.97 -2.19 16.92
C ASN A 70 5.74 -1.11 15.86
N ALA A 71 4.62 -0.41 15.94
CA ALA A 71 4.29 0.72 15.10
C ALA A 71 3.85 1.89 15.98
N TYR A 72 4.38 3.07 15.71
CA TYR A 72 4.18 4.25 16.54
C TYR A 72 3.69 5.42 15.70
N ALA A 73 2.72 6.15 16.23
CA ALA A 73 2.34 7.44 15.67
C ALA A 73 3.47 8.46 15.86
N THR A 74 3.54 9.44 14.99
CA THR A 74 4.58 10.50 15.04
C THR A 74 4.42 11.44 16.22
N SER A 75 3.27 11.44 16.87
CA SER A 75 2.96 12.19 18.09
C SER A 75 1.85 11.50 18.87
N SER A 76 1.75 11.82 20.17
CA SER A 76 0.72 11.31 21.07
C SER A 76 -0.62 12.05 20.99
N THR A 77 -0.71 13.13 20.20
CA THR A 77 -1.92 13.97 20.09
C THR A 77 -2.36 14.12 18.64
N SER A 78 -3.65 14.40 18.44
CA SER A 78 -4.35 14.33 17.16
C SER A 78 -3.70 15.19 16.06
N THR A 79 -3.62 16.52 16.24
CA THR A 79 -3.13 17.45 15.21
C THR A 79 -1.72 17.11 14.73
N PRO A 80 -0.70 17.00 15.60
CA PRO A 80 0.65 16.70 15.15
C PRO A 80 0.80 15.29 14.60
N SER A 81 0.04 14.31 15.09
CA SER A 81 0.05 12.96 14.53
C SER A 81 -0.50 12.95 13.10
N ARG A 82 -1.62 13.63 12.86
CA ARG A 82 -2.21 13.78 11.52
C ARG A 82 -1.31 14.57 10.58
N PHE A 83 -0.64 15.62 11.09
CA PHE A 83 0.36 16.35 10.32
C PHE A 83 1.46 15.40 9.82
N GLY A 84 2.03 14.60 10.71
CA GLY A 84 3.07 13.64 10.33
C GLY A 84 2.60 12.60 9.31
N LEU A 85 1.36 12.10 9.48
CA LEU A 85 0.76 11.16 8.55
C LEU A 85 0.58 11.74 7.15
N LEU A 86 0.02 12.95 7.06
CA LEU A 86 -0.31 13.56 5.77
C LEU A 86 0.93 14.04 5.02
N THR A 87 1.95 14.51 5.72
CA THR A 87 3.13 15.15 5.13
C THR A 87 4.37 14.28 5.10
N GLY A 88 4.38 13.13 5.79
CA GLY A 88 5.58 12.32 5.97
C GLY A 88 6.67 12.98 6.83
N MET A 89 6.38 14.13 7.45
CA MET A 89 7.34 14.90 8.26
C MET A 89 7.02 14.74 9.75
N TYR A 90 8.07 14.66 10.57
CA TYR A 90 7.88 14.75 12.01
C TYR A 90 7.38 16.15 12.43
N PRO A 91 6.37 16.25 13.32
CA PRO A 91 5.74 17.53 13.66
C PRO A 91 6.72 18.54 14.29
N TRP A 92 7.75 18.11 15.03
CA TRP A 92 8.75 19.01 15.61
C TRP A 92 9.65 19.71 14.59
N ARG A 93 9.62 19.32 13.33
CA ARG A 93 10.37 20.00 12.25
C ARG A 93 9.72 21.28 11.79
N GLN A 94 8.44 21.48 12.12
CA GLN A 94 7.69 22.68 11.78
C GLN A 94 7.14 23.35 13.05
N LYS A 95 7.18 24.67 13.08
CA LYS A 95 6.58 25.43 14.18
C LYS A 95 5.04 25.35 14.12
N ASN A 96 4.39 25.51 15.26
CA ASN A 96 2.93 25.56 15.42
C ASN A 96 2.19 24.25 15.04
N THR A 97 2.86 23.11 15.10
CA THR A 97 2.26 21.79 14.88
C THR A 97 1.71 21.15 16.16
N GLY A 98 1.52 21.91 17.22
CA GLY A 98 0.87 21.45 18.46
C GLY A 98 -0.63 21.20 18.27
N ILE A 99 -1.34 20.97 19.39
CA ILE A 99 -2.80 20.82 19.37
C ILE A 99 -3.43 22.09 18.83
N ALA A 100 -4.14 21.98 17.72
CA ALA A 100 -4.80 23.11 17.08
C ALA A 100 -6.22 23.29 17.65
N PRO A 101 -6.59 24.48 18.11
CA PRO A 101 -7.99 24.82 18.40
C PRO A 101 -8.84 24.84 17.12
N GLY A 102 -10.17 24.71 17.26
CA GLY A 102 -11.08 24.56 16.12
C GLY A 102 -11.11 25.71 15.11
N ASN A 103 -10.57 26.88 15.50
CA ASN A 103 -10.42 28.07 14.65
C ASN A 103 -8.98 28.33 14.21
N SER A 104 -8.12 27.34 14.25
CA SER A 104 -6.72 27.48 13.81
C SER A 104 -6.61 27.72 12.31
N GLU A 105 -5.57 28.44 11.94
CA GLU A 105 -5.14 28.55 10.55
C GLU A 105 -4.62 27.20 10.04
N LEU A 106 -4.50 27.09 8.71
CA LEU A 106 -3.94 25.92 8.06
C LEU A 106 -2.48 25.71 8.50
N ILE A 107 -2.19 24.52 9.04
CA ILE A 107 -0.87 24.17 9.55
C ILE A 107 0.03 23.64 8.44
N ILE A 108 -0.54 22.87 7.52
CA ILE A 108 0.19 22.33 6.37
C ILE A 108 0.30 23.41 5.31
N ASP A 109 1.52 23.74 4.90
CA ASP A 109 1.75 24.66 3.81
C ASP A 109 1.10 24.13 2.53
N THR A 110 0.41 25.00 1.79
CA THR A 110 -0.25 24.64 0.53
C THR A 110 0.72 24.20 -0.57
N ALA A 111 1.99 24.53 -0.46
CA ALA A 111 3.05 24.05 -1.34
C ALA A 111 3.61 22.66 -0.93
N CYS A 112 3.19 22.14 0.22
CA CYS A 112 3.62 20.83 0.69
C CYS A 112 2.88 19.72 -0.08
N VAL A 113 3.63 18.81 -0.70
CA VAL A 113 3.06 17.59 -1.29
C VAL A 113 2.61 16.67 -0.16
N THR A 114 1.34 16.34 -0.14
CA THR A 114 0.74 15.46 0.87
C THR A 114 0.58 14.04 0.33
N MET A 115 0.30 13.09 1.21
CA MET A 115 -0.05 11.73 0.83
C MET A 115 -1.25 11.69 -0.15
N ALA A 116 -2.22 12.61 0.02
CA ALA A 116 -3.37 12.71 -0.90
C ALA A 116 -2.97 13.17 -2.30
N ASP A 117 -2.03 14.13 -2.40
CA ASP A 117 -1.50 14.58 -3.70
C ASP A 117 -0.76 13.46 -4.40
N MET A 118 0.06 12.71 -3.68
CA MET A 118 0.79 11.56 -4.21
C MET A 118 -0.18 10.50 -4.79
N PHE A 119 -1.23 10.13 -4.08
CA PHE A 119 -2.22 9.18 -4.59
C PHE A 119 -2.99 9.72 -5.79
N LYS A 120 -3.27 11.02 -5.81
CA LYS A 120 -3.95 11.68 -6.93
C LYS A 120 -3.09 11.69 -8.21
N GLU A 121 -1.78 11.89 -8.08
CA GLU A 121 -0.84 11.84 -9.21
C GLU A 121 -0.70 10.44 -9.81
N GLU A 122 -0.80 9.44 -8.95
CA GLU A 122 -0.70 8.04 -9.37
C GLU A 122 -1.98 7.46 -9.98
N GLY A 123 -3.10 8.14 -9.92
CA GLY A 123 -4.38 7.78 -10.56
C GLY A 123 -5.44 7.39 -9.59
#